data_783626e9d475b774f17aaeafabb2a228
#
_entry.id   783626e9d475b774f17aaeafabb2a228
#
_cell.length_a   1.000
_cell.length_b   1.000
_cell.length_c   1.000
_cell.angle_alpha   90.00
_cell.angle_beta   90.00
_cell.angle_gamma   90.00
#
_symmetry.space_group_name_H-M   'P 1'
#
loop_
_entity.id
_entity.type
_entity.pdbx_description
1 polymer ?
#
loop_
_entity_poly.entity_id
_entity_poly.type
_entity_poly.pdbx_seq_one_letter_code
_entity_poly.pdbx_strand_id
1 'polypeptide(L)'
;MGPDEAIAATKDTATNPAVTEAFALVIIADGEGPRYSGLAWPALDVTAARKDARAIDLAAAELRRIAPDAGSYVSESNYFNSSWQDAFWGPNYPRLRAIKAKYDPAGLFFVHHGVGSEEWTADGFTRR
;
A
#
# COMPACT_ATOMS: atom_id res chain seq x y z
N MET A 1 -23.87 -1.10 6.14
CA MET A 1 -23.61 -0.90 4.68
C MET A 1 -24.33 0.38 4.27
N GLY A 2 -23.70 1.21 3.44
CA GLY A 2 -24.33 2.41 2.88
C GLY A 2 -25.41 2.06 1.86
N PRO A 3 -26.20 3.03 1.42
CA PRO A 3 -27.18 2.84 0.34
C PRO A 3 -26.48 2.33 -0.92
N ASP A 4 -27.14 1.45 -1.68
CA ASP A 4 -26.59 0.81 -2.89
C ASP A 4 -26.03 1.82 -3.91
N GLU A 5 -26.64 3.00 -4.03
CA GLU A 5 -26.17 4.08 -4.89
C GLU A 5 -24.81 4.65 -4.43
N ALA A 6 -24.58 4.79 -3.13
CA ALA A 6 -23.30 5.25 -2.57
C ALA A 6 -22.22 4.20 -2.80
N ILE A 7 -22.53 2.92 -2.64
CA ILE A 7 -21.60 1.82 -2.94
C ILE A 7 -21.24 1.81 -4.42
N ALA A 8 -22.21 1.97 -5.32
CA ALA A 8 -21.98 2.04 -6.75
C ALA A 8 -21.07 3.24 -7.12
N ALA A 9 -21.29 4.40 -6.52
CA ALA A 9 -20.48 5.61 -6.74
C ALA A 9 -19.04 5.45 -6.28
N THR A 10 -18.77 4.67 -5.23
CA THR A 10 -17.40 4.43 -4.74
C THR A 10 -16.57 3.56 -5.68
N LYS A 11 -17.19 2.72 -6.49
CA LYS A 11 -16.49 1.84 -7.45
C LYS A 11 -15.74 2.60 -8.55
N ASP A 12 -16.13 3.84 -8.83
CA ASP A 12 -15.48 4.72 -9.83
C ASP A 12 -14.62 5.83 -9.18
N THR A 13 -14.02 5.55 -8.07
CA THR A 13 -13.10 6.47 -7.35
C THR A 13 -11.66 5.96 -7.38
N ALA A 14 -10.78 6.59 -6.62
CA ALA A 14 -9.43 6.07 -6.36
C ALA A 14 -9.41 4.94 -5.31
N THR A 15 -10.50 4.75 -4.58
CA THR A 15 -10.60 3.73 -3.54
C THR A 15 -10.70 2.34 -4.17
N ASN A 16 -10.02 1.36 -3.58
CA ASN A 16 -10.19 -0.03 -3.96
C ASN A 16 -11.64 -0.47 -3.70
N PRO A 17 -12.37 -0.96 -4.71
CA PRO A 17 -13.77 -1.38 -4.53
C PRO A 17 -13.96 -2.47 -3.47
N ALA A 18 -12.95 -3.28 -3.19
CA ALA A 18 -13.00 -4.31 -2.16
C ALA A 18 -13.38 -3.77 -0.77
N VAL A 19 -13.10 -2.48 -0.48
CA VAL A 19 -13.45 -1.86 0.81
C VAL A 19 -14.96 -1.81 1.05
N THR A 20 -15.77 -1.73 -0.02
CA THR A 20 -17.24 -1.67 0.09
C THR A 20 -17.89 -2.99 0.46
N GLU A 21 -17.17 -4.08 0.25
CA GLU A 21 -17.59 -5.46 0.54
C GLU A 21 -16.87 -6.02 1.78
N ALA A 22 -15.89 -5.29 2.31
CA ALA A 22 -15.15 -5.69 3.48
C ALA A 22 -16.04 -5.68 4.74
N PHE A 23 -15.97 -6.74 5.52
CA PHE A 23 -16.66 -6.84 6.82
C PHE A 23 -15.71 -6.59 8.00
N ALA A 24 -14.40 -6.57 7.77
CA ALA A 24 -13.39 -6.34 8.79
C ALA A 24 -12.16 -5.64 8.23
N LEU A 25 -11.48 -4.87 9.05
CA LEU A 25 -10.12 -4.42 8.87
C LEU A 25 -9.22 -5.22 9.80
N VAL A 26 -8.19 -5.86 9.25
CA VAL A 26 -7.21 -6.60 10.04
C VAL A 26 -5.88 -5.86 9.97
N ILE A 27 -5.32 -5.51 11.13
CA ILE A 27 -4.04 -4.85 11.27
C ILE A 27 -3.06 -5.84 11.88
N ILE A 28 -1.95 -6.08 11.17
CA ILE A 28 -0.83 -6.88 11.64
C ILE A 28 0.37 -5.94 11.65
N ALA A 29 0.81 -5.55 12.84
CA ALA A 29 1.89 -4.59 13.00
C ALA A 29 2.81 -5.02 14.15
N ASP A 30 4.07 -4.71 13.98
CA ASP A 30 5.11 -4.78 14.99
C ASP A 30 6.19 -3.77 14.59
N GLY A 31 7.08 -3.41 15.48
CA GLY A 31 8.19 -2.53 15.16
C GLY A 31 8.76 -1.76 16.33
N GLU A 32 9.81 -1.05 16.03
CA GLU A 32 10.50 -0.14 16.93
C GLU A 32 9.86 1.25 16.89
N GLY A 33 10.16 2.06 17.91
CA GLY A 33 9.75 3.46 17.92
C GLY A 33 10.31 4.27 16.76
N PRO A 34 9.68 5.42 16.43
CA PRO A 34 10.09 6.25 15.29
C PRO A 34 11.53 6.74 15.47
N ARG A 35 12.26 6.82 14.33
CA ARG A 35 13.64 7.30 14.27
C ARG A 35 13.73 8.47 13.29
N TYR A 36 13.88 9.67 13.83
CA TYR A 36 14.03 10.89 13.02
C TYR A 36 15.50 11.25 12.86
N SER A 37 15.89 11.66 11.66
CA SER A 37 17.24 12.15 11.41
C SER A 37 17.57 13.37 12.27
N GLY A 38 18.81 13.48 12.71
CA GLY A 38 19.26 14.58 13.57
C GLY A 38 19.03 14.41 15.06
N LEU A 39 18.38 13.34 15.50
CA LEU A 39 18.22 12.98 16.90
C LEU A 39 19.10 11.79 17.28
N ALA A 40 19.57 11.77 18.53
CA ALA A 40 20.33 10.63 19.06
C ALA A 40 19.38 9.48 19.39
N TRP A 41 19.53 8.37 18.70
CA TRP A 41 18.77 7.14 18.92
C TRP A 41 19.71 6.00 19.32
N PRO A 42 19.24 5.02 20.12
CA PRO A 42 19.96 3.75 20.29
C PRO A 42 20.24 3.08 18.94
N ALA A 43 21.29 2.30 18.87
CA ALA A 43 21.59 1.50 17.68
C ALA A 43 20.38 0.61 17.34
N LEU A 44 20.07 0.48 16.04
CA LEU A 44 19.00 -0.40 15.57
C LEU A 44 19.42 -1.87 15.78
N ASP A 45 18.61 -2.65 16.46
CA ASP A 45 18.73 -4.10 16.44
C ASP A 45 18.15 -4.66 15.14
N VAL A 46 19.01 -4.77 14.13
CA VAL A 46 18.64 -5.28 12.80
C VAL A 46 18.14 -6.73 12.87
N THR A 47 18.63 -7.50 13.84
CA THR A 47 18.23 -8.91 13.99
C THR A 47 16.80 -9.00 14.52
N ALA A 48 16.47 -8.21 15.54
CA ALA A 48 15.12 -8.11 16.07
C ALA A 48 14.16 -7.60 14.98
N ALA A 49 14.49 -6.49 14.31
CA ALA A 49 13.66 -5.92 13.25
C ALA A 49 13.37 -6.90 12.10
N ARG A 50 14.35 -7.71 11.70
CA ARG A 50 14.13 -8.77 10.67
C ARG A 50 13.25 -9.91 11.17
N LYS A 51 13.34 -10.26 12.45
CA LYS A 51 12.49 -11.28 13.07
C LYS A 51 11.02 -10.81 13.06
N ASP A 52 10.77 -9.55 13.44
CA ASP A 52 9.46 -8.96 13.50
C ASP A 52 8.84 -8.84 12.09
N ALA A 53 9.61 -8.34 11.10
CA ALA A 53 9.19 -8.31 9.71
C ALA A 53 8.79 -9.71 9.20
N ARG A 54 9.54 -10.75 9.54
CA ARG A 54 9.22 -12.13 9.16
C ARG A 54 7.93 -12.64 9.83
N ALA A 55 7.68 -12.27 11.08
CA ALA A 55 6.44 -12.64 11.78
C ALA A 55 5.22 -11.99 11.12
N ILE A 56 5.34 -10.71 10.76
CA ILE A 56 4.31 -9.97 10.01
C ILE A 56 4.03 -10.63 8.67
N ASP A 57 5.07 -10.99 7.91
CA ASP A 57 4.93 -11.62 6.59
C ASP A 57 4.22 -12.98 6.69
N LEU A 58 4.55 -13.80 7.70
CA LEU A 58 3.89 -15.08 7.92
C LEU A 58 2.42 -14.92 8.28
N ALA A 59 2.08 -14.00 9.19
CA ALA A 59 0.70 -13.71 9.56
C ALA A 59 -0.10 -13.16 8.38
N ALA A 60 0.49 -12.25 7.60
CA ALA A 60 -0.13 -11.71 6.40
C ALA A 60 -0.34 -12.78 5.31
N ALA A 61 0.58 -13.74 5.18
CA ALA A 61 0.42 -14.86 4.25
C ALA A 61 -0.75 -15.76 4.63
N GLU A 62 -0.92 -16.07 5.92
CA GLU A 62 -2.08 -16.83 6.40
C GLU A 62 -3.39 -16.09 6.16
N LEU A 63 -3.42 -14.79 6.40
CA LEU A 63 -4.61 -13.97 6.14
C LEU A 63 -4.98 -14.00 4.65
N ARG A 64 -4.01 -13.84 3.74
CA ARG A 64 -4.24 -13.92 2.29
C ARG A 64 -4.68 -15.30 1.83
N ARG A 65 -4.28 -16.37 2.52
CA ARG A 65 -4.76 -17.72 2.23
C ARG A 65 -6.26 -17.87 2.51
N ILE A 66 -6.78 -17.17 3.53
CA ILE A 66 -8.19 -17.20 3.93
C ILE A 66 -8.99 -16.21 3.07
N ALA A 67 -8.45 -15.06 2.77
CA ALA A 67 -9.08 -13.97 2.04
C ALA A 67 -8.16 -13.49 0.88
N PRO A 68 -8.04 -14.27 -0.21
CA PRO A 68 -7.11 -13.99 -1.30
C PRO A 68 -7.40 -12.67 -2.03
N ASP A 69 -8.67 -12.26 -2.07
CA ASP A 69 -9.13 -11.06 -2.75
C ASP A 69 -9.16 -9.81 -1.85
N ALA A 70 -8.64 -9.93 -0.62
CA ALA A 70 -8.61 -8.80 0.30
C ALA A 70 -7.67 -7.70 -0.21
N GLY A 71 -8.19 -6.47 -0.26
CA GLY A 71 -7.40 -5.27 -0.51
C GLY A 71 -6.53 -4.87 0.67
N SER A 72 -5.78 -3.79 0.51
CA SER A 72 -4.95 -3.22 1.56
C SER A 72 -5.05 -1.69 1.56
N TYR A 73 -4.95 -1.08 2.73
CA TYR A 73 -4.93 0.37 2.85
C TYR A 73 -3.51 0.90 2.59
N VAL A 74 -3.38 1.78 1.59
CA VAL A 74 -2.08 2.26 1.10
C VAL A 74 -1.20 2.89 2.17
N SER A 75 -1.78 3.61 3.14
CA SER A 75 -1.02 4.33 4.18
C SER A 75 -0.53 3.43 5.33
N GLU A 76 -1.03 2.20 5.44
CA GLU A 76 -0.73 1.26 6.53
C GLU A 76 -0.32 -0.11 6.00
N SER A 77 0.16 -0.17 4.77
CA SER A 77 0.51 -1.42 4.11
C SER A 77 1.99 -1.78 4.28
N ASN A 78 2.29 -3.05 4.07
CA ASN A 78 3.66 -3.54 4.01
C ASN A 78 4.44 -2.82 2.90
N TYR A 79 5.55 -2.17 3.28
CA TYR A 79 6.46 -1.48 2.36
C TYR A 79 7.00 -2.38 1.24
N PHE A 80 7.09 -3.67 1.47
CA PHE A 80 7.62 -4.66 0.51
C PHE A 80 6.54 -5.40 -0.27
N ASN A 81 5.30 -4.92 -0.26
CA ASN A 81 4.21 -5.55 -0.99
C ASN A 81 4.45 -5.48 -2.52
N SER A 82 4.77 -6.61 -3.14
CA SER A 82 5.03 -6.70 -4.58
C SER A 82 3.78 -6.61 -5.46
N SER A 83 2.59 -6.81 -4.89
CA SER A 83 1.29 -6.73 -5.58
C SER A 83 0.50 -5.49 -5.15
N TRP A 84 1.21 -4.41 -4.88
CA TRP A 84 0.64 -3.20 -4.29
C TRP A 84 -0.40 -2.51 -5.19
N GLN A 85 -0.25 -2.54 -6.52
CA GLN A 85 -1.21 -1.94 -7.44
C GLN A 85 -2.61 -2.53 -7.25
N ASP A 86 -2.67 -3.84 -7.25
CA ASP A 86 -3.92 -4.57 -7.07
C ASP A 86 -4.44 -4.43 -5.63
N ALA A 87 -3.57 -4.59 -4.64
CA ALA A 87 -3.95 -4.50 -3.25
C ALA A 87 -4.54 -3.13 -2.87
N PHE A 88 -4.00 -2.01 -3.39
CA PHE A 88 -4.41 -0.67 -3.01
C PHE A 88 -5.57 -0.13 -3.84
N TRP A 89 -5.64 -0.45 -5.12
CA TRP A 89 -6.61 0.14 -6.06
C TRP A 89 -7.42 -0.88 -6.86
N GLY A 90 -7.00 -2.16 -6.86
CA GLY A 90 -7.68 -3.22 -7.60
C GLY A 90 -7.92 -2.83 -9.06
N PRO A 91 -9.13 -3.06 -9.59
CA PRO A 91 -9.47 -2.78 -10.99
C PRO A 91 -9.40 -1.30 -11.38
N ASN A 92 -9.31 -0.38 -10.42
CA ASN A 92 -9.19 1.06 -10.69
C ASN A 92 -7.78 1.47 -11.11
N TYR A 93 -6.75 0.65 -10.86
CA TYR A 93 -5.36 1.02 -11.09
C TYR A 93 -5.05 1.47 -12.53
N PRO A 94 -5.46 0.77 -13.59
CA PRO A 94 -5.17 1.19 -14.96
C PRO A 94 -5.72 2.59 -15.29
N ARG A 95 -6.92 2.92 -14.82
CA ARG A 95 -7.52 4.23 -14.97
C ARG A 95 -6.74 5.31 -14.21
N LEU A 96 -6.37 5.03 -12.98
CA LEU A 96 -5.58 5.95 -12.14
C LEU A 96 -4.20 6.22 -12.76
N ARG A 97 -3.56 5.19 -13.32
CA ARG A 97 -2.29 5.34 -14.04
C ARG A 97 -2.42 6.23 -15.28
N ALA A 98 -3.51 6.09 -16.05
CA ALA A 98 -3.77 6.97 -17.19
C ALA A 98 -4.00 8.43 -16.76
N ILE A 99 -4.70 8.66 -15.66
CA ILE A 99 -4.89 9.98 -15.06
C ILE A 99 -3.54 10.55 -14.60
N LYS A 100 -2.73 9.76 -13.91
CA LYS A 100 -1.37 10.15 -13.47
C LYS A 100 -0.51 10.57 -14.65
N ALA A 101 -0.48 9.79 -15.72
CA ALA A 101 0.29 10.11 -16.92
C ALA A 101 -0.16 11.41 -17.60
N LYS A 102 -1.46 11.76 -17.51
CA LYS A 102 -2.01 13.00 -18.06
C LYS A 102 -1.66 14.22 -17.22
N TYR A 103 -1.78 14.14 -15.88
CA TYR A 103 -1.68 15.32 -15.01
C TYR A 103 -0.31 15.49 -14.37
N ASP A 104 0.48 14.44 -14.30
CA ASP A 104 1.83 14.45 -13.75
C ASP A 104 2.79 13.60 -14.59
N PRO A 105 2.97 13.91 -15.88
CA PRO A 105 3.80 13.11 -16.78
C PRO A 105 5.29 13.12 -16.40
N ALA A 106 5.72 14.14 -15.66
CA ALA A 106 7.10 14.28 -15.18
C ALA A 106 7.35 13.60 -13.83
N GLY A 107 6.32 13.02 -13.20
CA GLY A 107 6.46 12.32 -11.92
C GLY A 107 6.86 13.21 -10.74
N LEU A 108 6.45 14.48 -10.76
CA LEU A 108 6.75 15.43 -9.69
C LEU A 108 6.22 14.96 -8.32
N PHE A 109 5.02 14.34 -8.33
CA PHE A 109 4.40 13.76 -7.13
C PHE A 109 4.71 12.26 -7.05
N PHE A 110 5.94 11.93 -6.66
CA PHE A 110 6.37 10.56 -6.45
C PHE A 110 6.24 10.16 -4.98
N VAL A 111 5.68 8.98 -4.75
CA VAL A 111 5.76 8.24 -3.48
C VAL A 111 6.00 6.77 -3.78
N HIS A 112 6.71 6.08 -2.89
CA HIS A 112 6.90 4.64 -2.98
C HIS A 112 5.53 3.93 -2.98
N HIS A 113 5.31 3.02 -3.93
CA HIS A 113 4.02 2.37 -4.19
C HIS A 113 2.87 3.35 -4.50
N GLY A 114 3.16 4.59 -4.90
CA GLY A 114 2.16 5.49 -5.47
C GLY A 114 1.81 5.14 -6.91
N VAL A 115 0.67 5.65 -7.40
CA VAL A 115 0.24 5.40 -8.78
C VAL A 115 1.31 5.82 -9.78
N GLY A 116 1.77 4.90 -10.62
CA GLY A 116 2.81 5.11 -11.63
C GLY A 116 4.24 5.03 -11.09
N SER A 117 4.45 4.70 -9.81
CA SER A 117 5.80 4.63 -9.22
C SER A 117 6.66 3.51 -9.82
N GLU A 118 6.09 2.51 -10.42
CA GLU A 118 6.81 1.43 -11.12
C GLU A 118 7.61 1.91 -12.32
N GLU A 119 7.30 3.07 -12.85
CA GLU A 119 8.06 3.70 -13.96
C GLU A 119 9.34 4.40 -13.49
N TRP A 120 9.60 4.45 -12.20
CA TRP A 120 10.70 5.18 -11.60
C TRP A 120 11.60 4.26 -10.77
N THR A 121 12.83 4.69 -10.56
CA THR A 121 13.72 4.05 -9.57
C THR A 121 13.14 4.23 -8.16
N ALA A 122 13.59 3.41 -7.21
CA ALA A 122 13.07 3.42 -5.84
C ALA A 122 13.23 4.77 -5.12
N ASP A 123 14.22 5.57 -5.53
CA ASP A 123 14.47 6.91 -5.03
C ASP A 123 13.61 8.00 -5.71
N GLY A 124 12.87 7.65 -6.77
CA GLY A 124 11.99 8.56 -7.51
C GLY A 124 12.68 9.57 -8.42
N PHE A 125 14.00 9.51 -8.60
CA PHE A 125 14.75 10.50 -9.38
C PHE A 125 15.01 10.10 -10.84
N THR A 126 14.91 8.83 -11.18
CA THR A 126 15.20 8.35 -12.53
C THR A 126 14.05 7.55 -13.08
N ARG A 127 13.56 7.90 -14.27
CA ARG A 127 12.56 7.12 -14.98
C ARG A 127 13.23 5.89 -15.61
N ARG A 128 12.54 4.75 -15.52
CA ARG A 128 12.99 3.47 -16.09
C ARG A 128 12.62 3.32 -17.56
#